data_385affdc14eed6b838856d645283eb36
#
_entry.id   385affdc14eed6b838856d645283eb36
#
_cell.length_a   1.000
_cell.length_b   1.000
_cell.length_c   1.000
_cell.angle_alpha   90.00
_cell.angle_beta   90.00
_cell.angle_gamma   90.00
#
_symmetry.space_group_name_H-M   'P 1'
#
loop_
_entity.id
_entity.type
_entity.pdbx_description
1 polymer ?
#
loop_
_entity_poly.entity_id
_entity_poly.type
_entity_poly.pdbx_seq_one_letter_code
_entity_poly.pdbx_strand_id
1 'polypeptide(L)'
;MTHRILIVLLSCSLLASWGAQASQQAVSPDCAYDRERLLSLNEEQFDQDMDGGWRMIAARRDCDLAAADLIRDWRQKHASSAGLLIWHEGQLRANAGQTQEAIALMAQTRRAPGVPDGGGWNVYVDATLAFLRKDRPALEKARSQLAAIQPPGGKDAPITVVDGYFDIGLGNGKTHKMRWPPNIDVVEGLIRCFDRPYVEAYGGDCQPRPH
;
A
#
# COMPACT_ATOMS: atom_id res chain seq x y z
N MET A 1 -12.31 47.61 65.96
CA MET A 1 -11.16 46.84 65.31
C MET A 1 -11.67 45.51 64.87
N THR A 2 -12.07 45.37 63.64
CA THR A 2 -12.66 44.14 63.04
C THR A 2 -11.70 43.50 62.07
N HIS A 3 -11.13 42.35 62.48
CA HIS A 3 -10.23 41.56 61.60
C HIS A 3 -11.07 40.76 60.61
N ARG A 4 -10.86 41.04 59.28
CA ARG A 4 -11.40 40.21 58.21
C ARG A 4 -10.37 39.15 57.87
N ILE A 5 -10.72 37.88 58.09
CA ILE A 5 -9.93 36.73 57.68
C ILE A 5 -10.26 36.45 56.22
N LEU A 6 -9.23 36.51 55.33
CA LEU A 6 -9.35 36.17 53.92
C LEU A 6 -9.06 34.68 53.75
N ILE A 7 -10.07 33.88 53.41
CA ILE A 7 -9.87 32.47 53.08
C ILE A 7 -9.57 32.37 51.60
N VAL A 8 -8.34 31.97 51.28
CA VAL A 8 -7.91 31.64 49.89
C VAL A 8 -8.24 30.17 49.65
N LEU A 9 -9.22 29.92 48.80
CA LEU A 9 -9.53 28.58 48.31
C LEU A 9 -8.59 28.23 47.18
N LEU A 10 -7.67 27.29 47.42
CA LEU A 10 -6.77 26.73 46.43
C LEU A 10 -7.53 25.62 45.67
N SER A 11 -8.00 25.92 44.46
CA SER A 11 -8.61 24.94 43.55
C SER A 11 -7.53 24.13 42.86
N CYS A 12 -7.38 22.87 43.31
CA CYS A 12 -6.46 21.89 42.68
C CYS A 12 -7.15 21.28 41.44
N SER A 13 -6.78 21.76 40.24
CA SER A 13 -7.30 21.21 39.01
C SER A 13 -6.54 19.92 38.67
N LEU A 14 -7.17 18.77 38.85
CA LEU A 14 -6.68 17.46 38.41
C LEU A 14 -6.84 17.37 36.89
N LEU A 15 -5.75 17.54 36.17
CA LEU A 15 -5.66 17.23 34.75
C LEU A 15 -5.59 15.71 34.57
N ALA A 16 -6.73 15.11 34.23
CA ALA A 16 -6.79 13.70 33.83
C ALA A 16 -6.14 13.55 32.44
N SER A 17 -4.91 13.03 32.40
CA SER A 17 -4.24 12.63 31.17
C SER A 17 -4.93 11.36 30.62
N TRP A 18 -5.74 11.50 29.61
CA TRP A 18 -6.22 10.37 28.84
C TRP A 18 -5.09 9.87 27.96
N GLY A 19 -4.35 8.87 28.45
CA GLY A 19 -3.44 8.09 27.64
C GLY A 19 -4.26 7.30 26.62
N ALA A 20 -4.13 7.63 25.35
CA ALA A 20 -4.63 6.80 24.25
C ALA A 20 -3.85 5.47 24.26
N GLN A 21 -4.42 4.45 24.87
CA GLN A 21 -3.93 3.09 24.72
C GLN A 21 -4.26 2.65 23.29
N ALA A 22 -3.23 2.56 22.46
CA ALA A 22 -3.33 1.84 21.19
C ALA A 22 -3.68 0.38 21.53
N SER A 23 -4.92 -0.02 21.25
CA SER A 23 -5.34 -1.40 21.39
C SER A 23 -4.55 -2.23 20.37
N GLN A 24 -3.61 -3.04 20.83
CA GLN A 24 -3.03 -4.10 20.03
C GLN A 24 -4.17 -5.09 19.72
N GLN A 25 -4.68 -5.01 18.50
CA GLN A 25 -5.64 -6.00 18.02
C GLN A 25 -4.94 -7.38 18.05
N ALA A 26 -5.49 -8.29 18.84
CA ALA A 26 -5.01 -9.66 18.88
C ALA A 26 -5.12 -10.27 17.48
N VAL A 27 -4.01 -10.78 16.95
CA VAL A 27 -3.99 -11.46 15.65
C VAL A 27 -4.93 -12.67 15.74
N SER A 28 -5.84 -12.82 14.77
CA SER A 28 -6.71 -13.99 14.68
C SER A 28 -5.85 -15.28 14.70
N PRO A 29 -6.27 -16.34 15.41
CA PRO A 29 -5.55 -17.61 15.41
C PRO A 29 -5.26 -18.15 14.01
N ASP A 30 -6.15 -17.90 13.06
CA ASP A 30 -6.01 -18.30 11.66
C ASP A 30 -4.91 -17.54 10.91
N CYS A 31 -4.45 -16.40 11.44
CA CYS A 31 -3.35 -15.61 10.91
C CYS A 31 -2.00 -15.87 11.61
N ALA A 32 -1.91 -16.88 12.46
CA ALA A 32 -0.67 -17.21 13.16
C ALA A 32 0.43 -17.66 12.17
N TYR A 33 1.67 -17.21 12.42
CA TYR A 33 2.85 -17.53 11.63
C TYR A 33 4.10 -17.55 12.48
N ASP A 34 5.12 -18.20 12.00
CA ASP A 34 6.47 -18.18 12.61
C ASP A 34 7.13 -16.82 12.31
N ARG A 35 6.92 -15.87 13.22
CA ARG A 35 7.39 -14.49 13.09
C ARG A 35 8.92 -14.44 13.04
N GLU A 36 9.60 -15.21 13.87
CA GLU A 36 11.07 -15.18 13.96
C GLU A 36 11.68 -15.65 12.65
N ARG A 37 11.21 -16.77 12.11
CA ARG A 37 11.63 -17.30 10.82
C ARG A 37 11.39 -16.30 9.70
N LEU A 38 10.19 -15.71 9.59
CA LEU A 38 9.89 -14.78 8.51
C LEU A 38 10.69 -13.48 8.61
N LEU A 39 10.96 -12.99 9.81
CA LEU A 39 11.81 -11.82 10.00
C LEU A 39 13.30 -12.11 9.76
N SER A 40 13.72 -13.37 9.66
CA SER A 40 15.11 -13.74 9.32
C SER A 40 15.38 -13.85 7.82
N LEU A 41 14.34 -13.83 6.99
CA LEU A 41 14.46 -13.90 5.53
C LEU A 41 15.17 -12.67 4.96
N ASN A 42 15.94 -12.86 3.88
CA ASN A 42 16.43 -11.73 3.08
C ASN A 42 15.29 -11.11 2.26
N GLU A 43 15.54 -9.97 1.60
CA GLU A 43 14.50 -9.22 0.87
C GLU A 43 13.90 -10.04 -0.27
N GLU A 44 14.71 -10.79 -1.01
CA GLU A 44 14.25 -11.63 -2.11
C GLU A 44 13.28 -12.72 -1.63
N GLN A 45 13.64 -13.44 -0.58
CA GLN A 45 12.80 -14.47 0.03
C GLN A 45 11.56 -13.89 0.72
N PHE A 46 11.68 -12.69 1.27
CA PHE A 46 10.60 -12.05 2.01
C PHE A 46 9.56 -11.40 1.10
N ASP A 47 10.00 -10.73 0.02
CA ASP A 47 9.13 -9.94 -0.84
C ASP A 47 9.01 -10.45 -2.28
N GLN A 48 10.06 -11.03 -2.87
CA GLN A 48 10.04 -11.42 -4.28
C GLN A 48 9.62 -12.88 -4.51
N ASP A 49 9.58 -13.70 -3.47
CA ASP A 49 9.01 -15.05 -3.55
C ASP A 49 7.48 -14.97 -3.59
N MET A 50 6.90 -15.33 -4.73
CA MET A 50 5.44 -15.24 -4.96
C MET A 50 4.65 -16.23 -4.11
N ASP A 51 5.28 -17.30 -3.66
CA ASP A 51 4.66 -18.36 -2.84
C ASP A 51 5.12 -18.31 -1.37
N GLY A 52 6.00 -17.37 -1.02
CA GLY A 52 6.66 -17.26 0.28
C GLY A 52 6.48 -15.92 1.00
N GLY A 53 7.35 -15.70 1.99
CA GLY A 53 7.41 -14.46 2.74
C GLY A 53 6.07 -14.02 3.34
N TRP A 54 5.77 -12.74 3.26
CA TRP A 54 4.52 -12.15 3.76
C TRP A 54 3.29 -12.59 2.97
N ARG A 55 3.46 -13.01 1.69
CA ARG A 55 2.33 -13.42 0.81
C ARG A 55 1.61 -14.65 1.33
N MET A 56 2.33 -15.56 1.98
CA MET A 56 1.71 -16.73 2.63
C MET A 56 0.68 -16.36 3.71
N ILE A 57 0.86 -15.20 4.34
CA ILE A 57 -0.08 -14.71 5.36
C ILE A 57 -1.23 -14.00 4.69
N ALA A 58 -0.93 -13.08 3.75
CA ALA A 58 -1.93 -12.30 3.01
C ALA A 58 -2.87 -13.18 2.17
N ALA A 59 -2.44 -14.36 1.74
CA ALA A 59 -3.29 -15.32 1.01
C ALA A 59 -4.41 -15.94 1.87
N ARG A 60 -4.33 -15.81 3.20
CA ARG A 60 -5.37 -16.30 4.12
C ARG A 60 -6.43 -15.23 4.31
N ARG A 61 -7.68 -15.67 4.37
CA ARG A 61 -8.80 -14.75 4.57
C ARG A 61 -8.60 -13.90 5.83
N ASP A 62 -8.90 -12.63 5.73
CA ASP A 62 -8.88 -11.65 6.82
C ASP A 62 -7.51 -11.47 7.51
N CYS A 63 -6.40 -11.90 6.84
CA CYS A 63 -5.04 -11.80 7.38
C CYS A 63 -4.20 -10.65 6.79
N ASP A 64 -4.78 -9.76 6.01
CA ASP A 64 -4.09 -8.60 5.44
C ASP A 64 -3.39 -7.75 6.50
N LEU A 65 -4.05 -7.49 7.63
CA LEU A 65 -3.45 -6.70 8.71
C LEU A 65 -2.24 -7.41 9.34
N ALA A 66 -2.32 -8.72 9.54
CA ALA A 66 -1.21 -9.50 10.08
C ALA A 66 -0.01 -9.49 9.12
N ALA A 67 -0.26 -9.59 7.82
CA ALA A 67 0.77 -9.49 6.79
C ALA A 67 1.35 -8.07 6.70
N ALA A 68 0.53 -7.02 6.80
CA ALA A 68 1.00 -5.63 6.84
C ALA A 68 1.91 -5.36 8.04
N ASP A 69 1.53 -5.84 9.23
CA ASP A 69 2.33 -5.70 10.44
C ASP A 69 3.64 -6.48 10.34
N LEU A 70 3.64 -7.66 9.70
CA LEU A 70 4.86 -8.42 9.42
C LEU A 70 5.81 -7.65 8.49
N ILE A 71 5.29 -7.00 7.42
CA ILE A 71 6.11 -6.16 6.53
C ILE A 71 6.71 -4.99 7.29
N ARG A 72 5.91 -4.27 8.10
CA ARG A 72 6.40 -3.20 8.96
C ARG A 72 7.54 -3.66 9.84
N ASP A 73 7.36 -4.78 10.54
CA ASP A 73 8.33 -5.32 11.49
C ASP A 73 9.61 -5.78 10.79
N TRP A 74 9.48 -6.39 9.60
CA TRP A 74 10.63 -6.77 8.78
C TRP A 74 11.42 -5.54 8.32
N ARG A 75 10.73 -4.50 7.81
CA ARG A 75 11.37 -3.25 7.42
C ARG A 75 12.10 -2.57 8.57
N GLN A 76 11.52 -2.57 9.76
CA GLN A 76 12.15 -2.02 10.96
C GLN A 76 13.40 -2.81 11.35
N LYS A 77 13.31 -4.15 11.37
CA LYS A 77 14.43 -5.02 11.71
C LYS A 77 15.62 -4.86 10.75
N HIS A 78 15.35 -4.71 9.47
CA HIS A 78 16.38 -4.60 8.43
C HIS A 78 16.72 -3.16 8.04
N ALA A 79 16.18 -2.16 8.73
CA ALA A 79 16.31 -0.74 8.40
C ALA A 79 16.00 -0.45 6.91
N SER A 80 15.03 -1.18 6.34
CA SER A 80 14.71 -1.11 4.93
C SER A 80 13.78 0.07 4.61
N SER A 81 14.16 0.84 3.59
CA SER A 81 13.36 1.89 2.96
C SER A 81 12.90 1.51 1.54
N ALA A 82 12.90 0.22 1.21
CA ALA A 82 12.50 -0.28 -0.11
C ALA A 82 11.06 0.16 -0.43
N GLY A 83 10.92 0.98 -1.48
CA GLY A 83 9.64 1.59 -1.84
C GLY A 83 8.55 0.55 -2.15
N LEU A 84 8.92 -0.60 -2.74
CA LEU A 84 7.97 -1.66 -3.05
C LEU A 84 7.41 -2.32 -1.78
N LEU A 85 8.24 -2.57 -0.76
CA LEU A 85 7.77 -3.08 0.54
C LEU A 85 6.86 -2.09 1.25
N ILE A 86 7.16 -0.79 1.20
CA ILE A 86 6.28 0.27 1.72
C ILE A 86 4.94 0.26 0.98
N TRP A 87 4.97 0.07 -0.34
CA TRP A 87 3.78 -0.03 -1.16
C TRP A 87 2.92 -1.23 -0.79
N HIS A 88 3.51 -2.42 -0.68
CA HIS A 88 2.80 -3.64 -0.29
C HIS A 88 2.19 -3.53 1.12
N GLU A 89 2.92 -2.95 2.09
CA GLU A 89 2.34 -2.66 3.41
C GLU A 89 1.10 -1.77 3.28
N GLY A 90 1.20 -0.69 2.48
CA GLY A 90 0.09 0.21 2.22
C GLY A 90 -1.12 -0.49 1.58
N GLN A 91 -0.89 -1.38 0.62
CA GLN A 91 -1.97 -2.16 -0.01
C GLN A 91 -2.72 -3.05 0.99
N LEU A 92 -1.97 -3.79 1.81
CA LEU A 92 -2.55 -4.66 2.83
C LEU A 92 -3.32 -3.87 3.91
N ARG A 93 -2.82 -2.70 4.30
CA ARG A 93 -3.55 -1.80 5.21
C ARG A 93 -4.82 -1.27 4.57
N ALA A 94 -4.80 -0.94 3.27
CA ALA A 94 -5.99 -0.53 2.54
C ALA A 94 -7.03 -1.66 2.46
N ASN A 95 -6.59 -2.90 2.22
CA ASN A 95 -7.44 -4.10 2.25
C ASN A 95 -8.10 -4.27 3.62
N ALA A 96 -7.34 -4.08 4.70
CA ALA A 96 -7.81 -4.16 6.08
C ALA A 96 -8.64 -2.94 6.54
N GLY A 97 -8.89 -1.97 5.66
CA GLY A 97 -9.67 -0.76 5.98
C GLY A 97 -8.90 0.34 6.72
N GLN A 98 -7.59 0.17 6.93
CA GLN A 98 -6.71 1.19 7.53
C GLN A 98 -6.33 2.26 6.48
N THR A 99 -7.33 2.99 6.01
CA THR A 99 -7.22 3.89 4.85
C THR A 99 -6.21 5.01 5.05
N GLN A 100 -6.13 5.60 6.24
CA GLN A 100 -5.22 6.74 6.49
C GLN A 100 -3.76 6.30 6.55
N GLU A 101 -3.49 5.16 7.17
CA GLU A 101 -2.17 4.53 7.22
C GLU A 101 -1.72 4.11 5.82
N ALA A 102 -2.62 3.53 5.04
CA ALA A 102 -2.37 3.17 3.65
C ALA A 102 -1.98 4.39 2.80
N ILE A 103 -2.73 5.49 2.90
CA ILE A 103 -2.44 6.76 2.21
C ILE A 103 -1.06 7.28 2.61
N ALA A 104 -0.73 7.28 3.91
CA ALA A 104 0.54 7.79 4.41
C ALA A 104 1.73 6.96 3.90
N LEU A 105 1.61 5.63 3.85
CA LEU A 105 2.63 4.73 3.33
C LEU A 105 2.79 4.86 1.82
N MET A 106 1.70 4.76 1.07
CA MET A 106 1.75 4.81 -0.39
C MET A 106 2.29 6.15 -0.91
N ALA A 107 1.97 7.26 -0.26
CA ALA A 107 2.51 8.58 -0.62
C ALA A 107 4.04 8.65 -0.53
N GLN A 108 4.67 7.89 0.37
CA GLN A 108 6.13 7.84 0.53
C GLN A 108 6.84 7.14 -0.63
N THR A 109 6.11 6.34 -1.41
CA THR A 109 6.70 5.55 -2.51
C THR A 109 6.87 6.35 -3.80
N ARG A 110 6.46 7.62 -3.82
CA ARG A 110 6.65 8.51 -4.96
C ARG A 110 8.13 8.71 -5.25
N ARG A 111 8.49 8.58 -6.51
CA ARG A 111 9.85 8.86 -6.97
C ARG A 111 10.08 10.36 -7.01
N ALA A 112 11.29 10.77 -6.63
CA ALA A 112 11.67 12.18 -6.65
C ALA A 112 11.67 12.75 -8.08
N PRO A 113 11.49 14.06 -8.26
CA PRO A 113 11.62 14.70 -9.57
C PRO A 113 12.96 14.37 -10.23
N GLY A 114 12.93 14.02 -11.53
CA GLY A 114 14.11 13.64 -12.30
C GLY A 114 14.55 12.17 -12.18
N VAL A 115 13.94 11.40 -11.27
CA VAL A 115 14.14 9.95 -11.20
C VAL A 115 13.17 9.28 -12.16
N PRO A 116 13.64 8.39 -13.10
CA PRO A 116 12.75 7.64 -13.97
C PRO A 116 11.68 6.90 -13.18
N ASP A 117 10.42 7.09 -13.53
CA ASP A 117 9.30 6.54 -12.77
C ASP A 117 8.75 5.20 -13.31
N GLY A 118 9.49 4.59 -14.25
CA GLY A 118 9.21 3.22 -14.70
C GLY A 118 7.88 3.05 -15.44
N GLY A 119 7.45 4.09 -16.17
CA GLY A 119 6.21 4.01 -16.96
C GLY A 119 4.97 4.50 -16.22
N GLY A 120 5.13 5.50 -15.35
CA GLY A 120 4.02 6.21 -14.71
C GLY A 120 3.75 5.79 -13.27
N TRP A 121 4.77 5.33 -12.55
CA TRP A 121 4.62 4.96 -11.14
C TRP A 121 3.97 6.05 -10.30
N ASN A 122 4.46 7.31 -10.41
CA ASN A 122 3.91 8.43 -9.64
C ASN A 122 2.44 8.70 -9.97
N VAL A 123 2.06 8.55 -11.23
CA VAL A 123 0.66 8.71 -11.67
C VAL A 123 -0.21 7.58 -11.13
N TYR A 124 0.30 6.35 -11.10
CA TYR A 124 -0.38 5.21 -10.48
C TYR A 124 -0.56 5.40 -8.96
N VAL A 125 0.48 5.91 -8.27
CA VAL A 125 0.35 6.31 -6.85
C VAL A 125 -0.76 7.36 -6.69
N ASP A 126 -0.78 8.40 -7.52
CA ASP A 126 -1.83 9.44 -7.46
C ASP A 126 -3.24 8.87 -7.67
N ALA A 127 -3.40 7.98 -8.64
CA ALA A 127 -4.67 7.31 -8.89
C ALA A 127 -5.14 6.51 -7.65
N THR A 128 -4.25 5.74 -7.05
CA THR A 128 -4.58 4.94 -5.86
C THR A 128 -4.92 5.82 -4.66
N LEU A 129 -4.16 6.90 -4.44
CA LEU A 129 -4.45 7.86 -3.37
C LEU A 129 -5.79 8.57 -3.59
N ALA A 130 -6.12 8.93 -4.84
CA ALA A 130 -7.41 9.54 -5.18
C ALA A 130 -8.57 8.58 -4.90
N PHE A 131 -8.44 7.31 -5.25
CA PHE A 131 -9.42 6.28 -4.90
C PHE A 131 -9.64 6.17 -3.39
N LEU A 132 -8.56 6.05 -2.62
CA LEU A 132 -8.62 5.92 -1.16
C LEU A 132 -9.23 7.16 -0.48
N ARG A 133 -9.03 8.35 -1.08
CA ARG A 133 -9.63 9.62 -0.62
C ARG A 133 -11.05 9.85 -1.12
N LYS A 134 -11.57 8.93 -1.96
CA LYS A 134 -12.86 9.08 -2.62
C LYS A 134 -12.95 10.33 -3.50
N ASP A 135 -11.84 10.71 -4.14
CA ASP A 135 -11.74 11.81 -5.12
C ASP A 135 -11.80 11.26 -6.55
N ARG A 136 -13.02 11.06 -7.05
CA ARG A 136 -13.26 10.54 -8.41
C ARG A 136 -12.66 11.44 -9.51
N PRO A 137 -12.81 12.77 -9.49
CA PRO A 137 -12.19 13.61 -10.50
C PRO A 137 -10.67 13.48 -10.57
N ALA A 138 -9.99 13.42 -9.42
CA ALA A 138 -8.55 13.20 -9.38
C ALA A 138 -8.15 11.81 -9.90
N LEU A 139 -8.92 10.77 -9.60
CA LEU A 139 -8.70 9.41 -10.11
C LEU A 139 -8.83 9.35 -11.63
N GLU A 140 -9.88 9.93 -12.21
CA GLU A 140 -10.11 9.98 -13.67
C GLU A 140 -9.03 10.79 -14.39
N LYS A 141 -8.58 11.90 -13.78
CA LYS A 141 -7.44 12.68 -14.28
C LYS A 141 -6.16 11.83 -14.30
N ALA A 142 -5.85 11.15 -13.21
CA ALA A 142 -4.67 10.28 -13.12
C ALA A 142 -4.74 9.13 -14.15
N ARG A 143 -5.91 8.51 -14.34
CA ARG A 143 -6.10 7.51 -15.40
C ARG A 143 -5.80 8.08 -16.79
N SER A 144 -6.26 9.29 -17.10
CA SER A 144 -6.01 9.93 -18.39
C SER A 144 -4.52 10.24 -18.59
N GLN A 145 -3.84 10.69 -17.55
CA GLN A 145 -2.39 10.93 -17.57
C GLN A 145 -1.60 9.63 -17.76
N LEU A 146 -1.99 8.56 -17.05
CA LEU A 146 -1.35 7.26 -17.19
C LEU A 146 -1.51 6.71 -18.60
N ALA A 147 -2.73 6.73 -19.15
CA ALA A 147 -3.01 6.25 -20.51
C ALA A 147 -2.28 7.03 -21.61
N ALA A 148 -1.81 8.24 -21.36
CA ALA A 148 -1.07 9.06 -22.32
C ALA A 148 0.44 8.72 -22.37
N ILE A 149 0.93 7.88 -21.45
CA ILE A 149 2.35 7.51 -21.40
C ILE A 149 2.71 6.61 -22.58
N GLN A 150 3.63 7.08 -23.38
CA GLN A 150 4.09 6.34 -24.55
C GLN A 150 5.02 5.20 -24.15
N PRO A 151 4.98 4.06 -24.84
CA PRO A 151 5.98 3.01 -24.66
C PRO A 151 7.41 3.52 -24.87
N PRO A 152 8.39 3.00 -24.14
CA PRO A 152 9.78 3.34 -24.38
C PRO A 152 10.17 2.91 -25.81
N GLY A 153 10.82 3.81 -26.54
CA GLY A 153 11.25 3.57 -27.92
C GLY A 153 12.74 3.30 -28.02
N GLY A 154 13.15 2.73 -29.18
CA GLY A 154 14.57 2.50 -29.51
C GLY A 154 15.04 1.07 -29.29
N LYS A 155 16.22 0.76 -29.86
CA LYS A 155 16.81 -0.61 -29.83
C LYS A 155 17.18 -1.07 -28.42
N ASP A 156 17.48 -0.14 -27.55
CA ASP A 156 17.95 -0.39 -26.18
C ASP A 156 16.82 -0.14 -25.14
N ALA A 157 15.56 -0.15 -25.58
CA ALA A 157 14.43 -0.01 -24.69
C ALA A 157 14.43 -1.16 -23.65
N PRO A 158 14.26 -0.86 -22.36
CA PRO A 158 14.31 -1.88 -21.29
C PRO A 158 13.18 -2.91 -21.38
N ILE A 159 12.12 -2.57 -22.10
CA ILE A 159 10.97 -3.45 -22.39
C ILE A 159 10.51 -3.23 -23.82
N THR A 160 9.96 -4.28 -24.44
CA THR A 160 9.32 -4.21 -25.75
C THR A 160 7.82 -4.30 -25.59
N VAL A 161 7.09 -3.32 -26.12
CA VAL A 161 5.62 -3.31 -26.14
C VAL A 161 5.13 -3.70 -27.53
N VAL A 162 4.34 -4.77 -27.61
CA VAL A 162 3.74 -5.27 -28.84
C VAL A 162 2.23 -5.28 -28.68
N ASP A 163 1.50 -4.66 -29.59
CA ASP A 163 0.03 -4.56 -29.57
C ASP A 163 -0.52 -4.05 -28.24
N GLY A 164 0.22 -3.14 -27.59
CA GLY A 164 -0.15 -2.56 -26.31
C GLY A 164 0.14 -3.43 -25.09
N TYR A 165 0.90 -4.51 -25.23
CA TYR A 165 1.27 -5.42 -24.14
C TYR A 165 2.78 -5.62 -24.05
N PHE A 166 3.24 -5.97 -22.85
CA PHE A 166 4.63 -6.36 -22.59
C PHE A 166 4.67 -7.50 -21.57
N ASP A 167 5.77 -8.23 -21.55
CA ASP A 167 5.98 -9.35 -20.64
C ASP A 167 6.90 -8.93 -19.48
N ILE A 168 6.54 -9.31 -18.25
CA ILE A 168 7.40 -9.22 -17.07
C ILE A 168 7.80 -10.61 -16.60
N GLY A 169 9.07 -10.76 -16.20
CA GLY A 169 9.54 -11.99 -15.54
C GLY A 169 9.01 -12.06 -14.10
N LEU A 170 8.47 -13.21 -13.75
CA LEU A 170 7.99 -13.49 -12.38
C LEU A 170 9.02 -14.28 -11.54
N GLY A 171 10.27 -14.41 -12.01
CA GLY A 171 11.19 -15.40 -11.49
C GLY A 171 10.82 -16.81 -11.99
N ASN A 172 11.54 -17.84 -11.55
CA ASN A 172 11.30 -19.25 -11.93
C ASN A 172 11.04 -19.54 -13.43
N GLY A 173 11.44 -18.63 -14.33
CA GLY A 173 11.26 -18.76 -15.79
C GLY A 173 9.83 -18.48 -16.31
N LYS A 174 8.90 -18.08 -15.45
CA LYS A 174 7.55 -17.67 -15.85
C LYS A 174 7.53 -16.19 -16.24
N THR A 175 6.66 -15.85 -17.19
CA THR A 175 6.36 -14.47 -17.57
C THR A 175 4.89 -14.18 -17.36
N HIS A 176 4.57 -12.91 -17.12
CA HIS A 176 3.21 -12.41 -17.07
C HIS A 176 3.04 -11.29 -18.09
N LYS A 177 1.99 -11.40 -18.90
CA LYS A 177 1.67 -10.38 -19.91
C LYS A 177 0.87 -9.26 -19.26
N MET A 178 1.37 -8.03 -19.38
CA MET A 178 0.73 -6.83 -18.86
C MET A 178 0.39 -5.85 -19.98
N ARG A 179 -0.71 -5.12 -19.81
CA ARG A 179 -1.06 -4.01 -20.70
C ARG A 179 -0.19 -2.80 -20.42
N TRP A 180 0.22 -2.10 -21.48
CA TRP A 180 0.89 -0.80 -21.37
C TRP A 180 -0.13 0.34 -21.22
N PRO A 181 0.14 1.37 -20.40
CA PRO A 181 1.24 1.45 -19.42
C PRO A 181 1.01 0.54 -18.20
N PRO A 182 2.06 0.23 -17.42
CA PRO A 182 1.91 -0.59 -16.22
C PRO A 182 0.82 -0.08 -15.30
N ASN A 183 0.07 -0.98 -14.67
CA ASN A 183 -1.01 -0.70 -13.71
C ASN A 183 -2.25 0.01 -14.29
N ILE A 184 -2.34 0.24 -15.59
CA ILE A 184 -3.54 0.87 -16.19
C ILE A 184 -4.81 0.05 -15.90
N ASP A 185 -4.72 -1.28 -15.93
CA ASP A 185 -5.84 -2.17 -15.64
C ASP A 185 -6.31 -2.01 -14.19
N VAL A 186 -5.38 -1.87 -13.26
CA VAL A 186 -5.69 -1.60 -11.84
C VAL A 186 -6.44 -0.28 -11.70
N VAL A 187 -5.95 0.79 -12.32
CA VAL A 187 -6.59 2.11 -12.24
C VAL A 187 -8.00 2.07 -12.87
N GLU A 188 -8.19 1.35 -13.96
CA GLU A 188 -9.52 1.16 -14.58
C GLU A 188 -10.45 0.34 -13.69
N GLY A 189 -9.91 -0.65 -12.97
CA GLY A 189 -10.64 -1.39 -11.93
C GLY A 189 -11.09 -0.49 -10.78
N LEU A 190 -10.21 0.35 -10.27
CA LEU A 190 -10.52 1.34 -9.23
C LEU A 190 -11.64 2.30 -9.67
N ILE A 191 -11.65 2.75 -10.93
CA ILE A 191 -12.72 3.60 -11.46
C ILE A 191 -14.04 2.83 -11.55
N ARG A 192 -14.00 1.59 -12.08
CA ARG A 192 -15.20 0.75 -12.25
C ARG A 192 -15.89 0.45 -10.94
N CYS A 193 -15.11 0.22 -9.90
CA CYS A 193 -15.59 -0.14 -8.57
C CYS A 193 -15.32 0.97 -7.54
N PHE A 194 -15.45 2.23 -7.93
CA PHE A 194 -15.07 3.37 -7.10
C PHE A 194 -15.73 3.40 -5.72
N ASP A 195 -16.97 2.97 -5.63
CA ASP A 195 -17.74 2.98 -4.39
C ASP A 195 -17.50 1.75 -3.50
N ARG A 196 -16.75 0.75 -4.00
CA ARG A 196 -16.44 -0.47 -3.25
C ARG A 196 -15.22 -0.29 -2.34
N PRO A 197 -15.04 -1.18 -1.35
CA PRO A 197 -13.80 -1.29 -0.59
C PRO A 197 -12.58 -1.51 -1.51
N TYR A 198 -11.39 -1.10 -1.07
CA TYR A 198 -10.17 -1.20 -1.86
C TYR A 198 -9.86 -2.64 -2.26
N VAL A 199 -10.00 -3.60 -1.34
CA VAL A 199 -9.77 -5.04 -1.59
C VAL A 199 -10.62 -5.59 -2.75
N GLU A 200 -11.85 -5.11 -2.90
CA GLU A 200 -12.73 -5.50 -4.02
C GLU A 200 -12.35 -4.77 -5.31
N ALA A 201 -12.08 -3.47 -5.22
CA ALA A 201 -11.77 -2.63 -6.37
C ALA A 201 -10.41 -2.96 -7.01
N TYR A 202 -9.43 -3.38 -6.17
CA TYR A 202 -8.10 -3.77 -6.62
C TYR A 202 -8.06 -5.15 -7.27
N GLY A 203 -8.94 -6.05 -6.87
CA GLY A 203 -8.96 -7.44 -7.31
C GLY A 203 -10.25 -7.87 -8.02
N GLY A 204 -10.31 -9.13 -8.33
CA GLY A 204 -11.53 -9.83 -8.75
C GLY A 204 -12.23 -9.25 -9.99
N ASP A 205 -13.55 -9.11 -9.90
CA ASP A 205 -14.41 -8.71 -11.01
C ASP A 205 -14.26 -7.25 -11.45
N CYS A 206 -13.54 -6.43 -10.68
CA CYS A 206 -13.28 -5.04 -11.02
C CYS A 206 -12.12 -4.88 -12.01
N GLN A 207 -11.26 -5.87 -12.11
CA GLN A 207 -10.19 -5.88 -13.10
C GLN A 207 -10.72 -6.34 -14.48
N PRO A 208 -10.15 -5.83 -15.60
CA PRO A 208 -10.45 -6.41 -16.91
C PRO A 208 -10.03 -7.87 -16.91
N ARG A 209 -10.86 -8.73 -17.50
CA ARG A 209 -10.50 -10.15 -17.66
C ARG A 209 -9.31 -10.27 -18.59
N PRO A 210 -8.32 -11.12 -18.28
CA PRO A 210 -7.25 -11.44 -19.22
C PRO A 210 -7.86 -11.94 -20.55
N HIS A 211 -7.39 -11.41 -21.66
CA HIS A 211 -7.74 -11.86 -23.00
C HIS A 211 -7.02 -13.13 -23.38
#